data_18b52024cc57b7e355bd6d61d32ab94c
#
_entry.id   18b52024cc57b7e355bd6d61d32ab94c
#
_cell.length_a   1.000
_cell.length_b   1.000
_cell.length_c   1.000
_cell.angle_alpha   90.00
_cell.angle_beta   90.00
_cell.angle_gamma   90.00
#
_symmetry.space_group_name_H-M   'P 1'
#
loop_
_entity.id
_entity.type
_entity.pdbx_description
1 polymer ?
#
loop_
_entity_poly.entity_id
_entity_poly.type
_entity_poly.pdbx_seq_one_letter_code
_entity_poly.pdbx_strand_id
1 'polypeptide(L)'
;MKDEHGILIHPYGPHIFHTSNEVVFEYLSRYTTWRHFRHEVVANVHGEYMPVPFNLTTLEKAFKTEAARMKEKLIAAYGMGAKVPILTLMNHEDEELKRVGKYVYDNIYVYYTMKQWGKKPEEIDPAVTARVPVNISYDNGYFADKYQGLPEHGFTPMFEKMLNHENIEVRLNTEAKDILEIK
;
A
#
# COMPACT_ATOMS: atom_id res chain seq x y z
N MET A 1 20.16 7.74 0.85
CA MET A 1 21.58 7.89 0.45
C MET A 1 21.71 7.74 -1.05
N LYS A 2 22.86 8.12 -1.63
CA LYS A 2 23.14 7.84 -3.05
C LYS A 2 24.07 6.63 -3.17
N ASP A 3 23.88 5.83 -4.20
CA ASP A 3 24.78 4.74 -4.54
C ASP A 3 26.06 5.24 -5.26
N GLU A 4 26.91 4.33 -5.71
CA GLU A 4 28.16 4.62 -6.42
C GLU A 4 27.96 5.33 -7.76
N HIS A 5 26.76 5.27 -8.35
CA HIS A 5 26.38 5.94 -9.58
C HIS A 5 25.66 7.26 -9.36
N GLY A 6 25.51 7.69 -8.09
CA GLY A 6 24.80 8.92 -7.71
C GLY A 6 23.28 8.78 -7.71
N ILE A 7 22.74 7.57 -7.85
CA ILE A 7 21.31 7.30 -7.81
C ILE A 7 20.84 7.27 -6.36
N LEU A 8 19.73 7.97 -6.09
CA LEU A 8 19.12 7.98 -4.77
C LEU A 8 18.43 6.64 -4.50
N ILE A 9 18.91 5.93 -3.49
CA ILE A 9 18.41 4.61 -3.11
C ILE A 9 17.82 4.60 -1.70
N HIS A 10 16.95 3.61 -1.43
CA HIS A 10 16.35 3.33 -0.13
C HIS A 10 16.93 2.01 0.42
N PRO A 11 18.03 2.04 1.19
CA PRO A 11 18.76 0.81 1.60
C PRO A 11 17.94 -0.08 2.55
N TYR A 12 16.96 0.49 3.25
CA TYR A 12 16.11 -0.22 4.21
C TYR A 12 14.68 -0.48 3.69
N GLY A 13 14.52 -0.50 2.38
CA GLY A 13 13.23 -0.66 1.72
C GLY A 13 12.60 0.68 1.28
N PRO A 14 11.71 0.65 0.30
CA PRO A 14 11.11 1.86 -0.25
C PRO A 14 10.17 2.52 0.77
N HIS A 15 10.39 3.80 1.03
CA HIS A 15 9.50 4.64 1.81
C HIS A 15 8.90 5.70 0.90
N ILE A 16 7.58 5.70 0.78
CA ILE A 16 6.83 6.65 -0.03
C ILE A 16 5.95 7.45 0.92
N PHE A 17 6.10 8.77 0.87
CA PHE A 17 5.24 9.65 1.64
C PHE A 17 3.85 9.67 1.03
N HIS A 18 2.83 9.45 1.86
CA HIS A 18 1.43 9.60 1.48
C HIS A 18 0.61 10.08 2.67
N THR A 19 -0.31 10.98 2.42
CA THR A 19 -1.27 11.47 3.42
C THR A 19 -2.43 12.21 2.74
N SER A 20 -3.60 12.18 3.36
CA SER A 20 -4.71 13.07 3.01
C SER A 20 -4.82 14.26 3.97
N ASN A 21 -3.96 14.31 5.01
CA ASN A 21 -3.92 15.40 5.97
C ASN A 21 -3.07 16.56 5.43
N GLU A 22 -3.74 17.66 5.13
CA GLU A 22 -3.11 18.88 4.57
C GLU A 22 -2.11 19.51 5.54
N VAL A 23 -2.43 19.54 6.84
CA VAL A 23 -1.54 20.12 7.86
C VAL A 23 -0.20 19.35 7.92
N VAL A 24 -0.25 18.02 7.82
CA VAL A 24 0.97 17.19 7.79
C VAL A 24 1.78 17.46 6.53
N PHE A 25 1.10 17.53 5.38
CA PHE A 25 1.76 17.83 4.10
C PHE A 25 2.42 19.21 4.11
N GLU A 26 1.71 20.25 4.54
CA GLU A 26 2.24 21.61 4.63
C GLU A 26 3.40 21.73 5.62
N TYR A 27 3.28 21.06 6.78
CA TYR A 27 4.36 21.05 7.77
C TYR A 27 5.65 20.47 7.20
N LEU A 28 5.58 19.29 6.58
CA LEU A 28 6.75 18.64 6.00
C LEU A 28 7.31 19.38 4.78
N SER A 29 6.45 20.06 4.02
CA SER A 29 6.84 20.86 2.86
C SER A 29 7.74 22.05 3.21
N ARG A 30 7.86 22.43 4.48
CA ARG A 30 8.83 23.43 4.96
C ARG A 30 10.28 22.94 4.85
N TYR A 31 10.47 21.63 4.83
CA TYR A 31 11.78 21.00 4.90
C TYR A 31 12.25 20.34 3.61
N THR A 32 11.33 20.18 2.64
CA THR A 32 11.64 19.58 1.33
C THR A 32 10.70 20.08 0.24
N THR A 33 11.15 19.97 -1.01
CA THR A 33 10.29 19.96 -2.18
C THR A 33 9.90 18.53 -2.50
N TRP A 34 8.71 18.31 -3.04
CA TRP A 34 8.18 17.00 -3.32
C TRP A 34 8.27 16.68 -4.81
N ARG A 35 8.89 15.55 -5.14
CA ARG A 35 8.70 14.91 -6.43
C ARG A 35 7.42 14.11 -6.36
N HIS A 36 6.43 14.47 -7.17
CA HIS A 36 5.19 13.70 -7.24
C HIS A 36 5.50 12.26 -7.68
N PHE A 37 5.03 11.31 -6.90
CA PHE A 37 5.20 9.88 -7.17
C PHE A 37 3.95 9.14 -6.73
N ARG A 38 3.24 8.57 -7.68
CA ARG A 38 2.11 7.72 -7.42
C ARG A 38 2.57 6.27 -7.37
N HIS A 39 2.39 5.65 -6.22
CA HIS A 39 2.80 4.27 -6.04
C HIS A 39 1.79 3.31 -6.68
N GLU A 40 2.26 2.49 -7.59
CA GLU A 40 1.50 1.40 -8.18
C GLU A 40 2.22 0.08 -7.91
N VAL A 41 1.46 -0.91 -7.48
CA VAL A 41 1.96 -2.26 -7.19
C VAL A 41 1.32 -3.23 -8.15
N VAL A 42 2.09 -4.20 -8.63
CA VAL A 42 1.60 -5.28 -9.48
C VAL A 42 1.93 -6.64 -8.87
N ALA A 43 0.99 -7.56 -8.98
CA ALA A 43 1.21 -8.98 -8.73
C ALA A 43 1.43 -9.70 -10.06
N ASN A 44 2.38 -10.63 -10.09
CA ASN A 44 2.51 -11.58 -11.19
C ASN A 44 1.64 -12.80 -10.88
N VAL A 45 0.51 -12.92 -11.57
CA VAL A 45 -0.42 -14.04 -11.42
C VAL A 45 -0.39 -14.87 -12.70
N HIS A 46 0.19 -16.06 -12.62
CA HIS A 46 0.35 -16.98 -13.76
C HIS A 46 1.02 -16.35 -15.00
N GLY A 47 2.00 -15.44 -14.78
CA GLY A 47 2.73 -14.74 -15.85
C GLY A 47 2.08 -13.45 -16.31
N GLU A 48 0.90 -13.09 -15.82
CA GLU A 48 0.20 -11.83 -16.14
C GLU A 48 0.36 -10.81 -15.00
N TYR A 49 0.77 -9.58 -15.35
CA TYR A 49 0.90 -8.50 -14.37
C TYR A 49 -0.44 -7.81 -14.12
N MET A 50 -0.87 -7.84 -12.88
CA MET A 50 -2.16 -7.32 -12.42
C MET A 50 -1.97 -6.24 -11.35
N PRO A 51 -2.68 -5.10 -11.44
CA PRO A 51 -2.66 -4.08 -10.38
C PRO A 51 -3.09 -4.62 -9.01
N VAL A 52 -2.44 -4.13 -7.94
CA VAL A 52 -2.77 -4.41 -6.53
C VAL A 52 -2.90 -3.07 -5.80
N PRO A 53 -3.94 -2.87 -4.98
CA PRO A 53 -5.04 -3.78 -4.63
C PRO A 53 -5.90 -4.20 -5.82
N PHE A 54 -6.53 -5.40 -5.70
CA PHE A 54 -7.42 -5.91 -6.74
C PHE A 54 -8.51 -4.87 -7.08
N ASN A 55 -8.67 -4.56 -8.36
CA ASN A 55 -9.60 -3.56 -8.86
C ASN A 55 -10.29 -4.03 -10.15
N LEU A 56 -11.06 -3.17 -10.80
CA LEU A 56 -11.79 -3.54 -12.02
C LEU A 56 -10.84 -3.86 -13.19
N THR A 57 -9.66 -3.23 -13.26
CA THR A 57 -8.62 -3.61 -14.26
C THR A 57 -8.15 -5.03 -14.02
N THR A 58 -7.91 -5.39 -12.77
CA THR A 58 -7.50 -6.76 -12.40
C THR A 58 -8.64 -7.75 -12.63
N LEU A 59 -9.89 -7.36 -12.34
CA LEU A 59 -11.08 -8.18 -12.62
C LEU A 59 -11.16 -8.54 -14.12
N GLU A 60 -10.99 -7.55 -15.00
CA GLU A 60 -11.05 -7.74 -16.45
C GLU A 60 -9.94 -8.67 -16.96
N LYS A 61 -8.73 -8.55 -16.42
CA LYS A 61 -7.63 -9.46 -16.73
C LYS A 61 -7.88 -10.89 -16.23
N ALA A 62 -8.36 -11.03 -15.01
CA ALA A 62 -8.58 -12.32 -14.36
C ALA A 62 -9.74 -13.12 -14.97
N PHE A 63 -10.86 -12.45 -15.23
CA PHE A 63 -12.12 -13.12 -15.63
C PHE A 63 -12.51 -12.93 -17.10
N LYS A 64 -11.77 -12.12 -17.84
CA LYS A 64 -11.90 -11.94 -19.30
C LYS A 64 -13.37 -11.76 -19.75
N THR A 65 -13.92 -12.71 -20.46
CA THR A 65 -15.30 -12.64 -21.01
C THR A 65 -16.38 -12.54 -19.93
N GLU A 66 -16.14 -13.03 -18.73
CA GLU A 66 -17.10 -13.00 -17.62
C GLU A 66 -17.01 -11.69 -16.81
N ALA A 67 -15.92 -10.93 -16.96
CA ALA A 67 -15.62 -9.75 -16.15
C ALA A 67 -16.71 -8.67 -16.22
N ALA A 68 -17.32 -8.45 -17.38
CA ALA A 68 -18.37 -7.43 -17.57
C ALA A 68 -19.56 -7.69 -16.64
N ARG A 69 -20.06 -8.93 -16.61
CA ARG A 69 -21.18 -9.32 -15.75
C ARG A 69 -20.82 -9.24 -14.26
N MET A 70 -19.62 -9.70 -13.88
CA MET A 70 -19.15 -9.63 -12.50
C MET A 70 -19.00 -8.17 -12.04
N LYS A 71 -18.50 -7.29 -12.90
CA LYS A 71 -18.41 -5.85 -12.65
C LYS A 71 -19.77 -5.23 -12.38
N GLU A 72 -20.76 -5.53 -13.22
CA GLU A 72 -22.14 -5.03 -13.02
C GLU A 72 -22.70 -5.47 -11.67
N LYS A 73 -22.52 -6.73 -11.29
CA LYS A 73 -22.93 -7.25 -9.97
C LYS A 73 -22.21 -6.58 -8.82
N LEU A 74 -20.87 -6.38 -8.91
CA LEU A 74 -20.10 -5.67 -7.90
C LEU A 74 -20.59 -4.23 -7.71
N ILE A 75 -20.82 -3.53 -8.82
CA ILE A 75 -21.34 -2.14 -8.80
C ILE A 75 -22.75 -2.10 -8.22
N ALA A 76 -23.61 -3.03 -8.59
CA ALA A 76 -24.98 -3.11 -8.09
C ALA A 76 -25.02 -3.38 -6.57
N ALA A 77 -24.14 -4.27 -6.08
CA ALA A 77 -24.10 -4.65 -4.67
C ALA A 77 -23.47 -3.59 -3.76
N TYR A 78 -22.41 -2.90 -4.23
CA TYR A 78 -21.57 -2.07 -3.36
C TYR A 78 -21.39 -0.63 -3.86
N GLY A 79 -21.65 -0.35 -5.11
CA GLY A 79 -21.43 0.96 -5.74
C GLY A 79 -20.01 1.14 -6.30
N MET A 80 -19.90 2.02 -7.31
CA MET A 80 -18.60 2.44 -7.85
C MET A 80 -17.82 3.20 -6.79
N GLY A 81 -16.50 2.96 -6.68
CA GLY A 81 -15.62 3.58 -5.70
C GLY A 81 -15.57 2.85 -4.35
N ALA A 82 -16.42 1.87 -4.13
CA ALA A 82 -16.44 1.10 -2.88
C ALA A 82 -15.15 0.27 -2.71
N LYS A 83 -14.76 0.07 -1.44
CA LYS A 83 -13.69 -0.84 -1.01
C LYS A 83 -14.32 -1.97 -0.23
N VAL A 84 -14.33 -3.15 -0.79
CA VAL A 84 -15.00 -4.32 -0.22
C VAL A 84 -13.96 -5.28 0.36
N PRO A 85 -14.02 -5.61 1.67
CA PRO A 85 -13.13 -6.60 2.27
C PRO A 85 -13.22 -7.95 1.55
N ILE A 86 -12.09 -8.62 1.32
CA ILE A 86 -12.05 -9.92 0.64
C ILE A 86 -12.97 -10.94 1.32
N LEU A 87 -12.97 -10.97 2.65
CA LEU A 87 -13.80 -11.92 3.41
C LEU A 87 -15.30 -11.68 3.19
N THR A 88 -15.72 -10.43 2.97
CA THR A 88 -17.12 -10.12 2.63
C THR A 88 -17.52 -10.75 1.31
N LEU A 89 -16.65 -10.69 0.30
CA LEU A 89 -16.89 -11.33 -0.99
C LEU A 89 -16.84 -12.85 -0.88
N MET A 90 -15.91 -13.42 -0.14
CA MET A 90 -15.79 -14.87 0.04
C MET A 90 -17.02 -15.50 0.71
N ASN A 91 -17.75 -14.72 1.51
CA ASN A 91 -18.97 -15.15 2.21
C ASN A 91 -20.25 -14.61 1.53
N HIS A 92 -20.15 -14.05 0.32
CA HIS A 92 -21.30 -13.51 -0.38
C HIS A 92 -22.26 -14.62 -0.87
N GLU A 93 -23.58 -14.36 -0.88
CA GLU A 93 -24.61 -15.31 -1.35
C GLU A 93 -24.55 -15.53 -2.86
N ASP A 94 -24.19 -14.49 -3.64
CA ASP A 94 -23.98 -14.62 -5.10
C ASP A 94 -22.65 -15.34 -5.37
N GLU A 95 -22.74 -16.50 -6.01
CA GLU A 95 -21.59 -17.38 -6.29
C GLU A 95 -20.54 -16.73 -7.21
N GLU A 96 -20.91 -15.76 -8.05
CA GLU A 96 -19.93 -15.06 -8.89
C GLU A 96 -19.12 -14.04 -8.07
N LEU A 97 -19.76 -13.31 -7.15
CA LEU A 97 -19.07 -12.41 -6.24
C LEU A 97 -18.19 -13.18 -5.25
N LYS A 98 -18.66 -14.30 -4.76
CA LYS A 98 -17.88 -15.23 -3.95
C LYS A 98 -16.66 -15.76 -4.71
N ARG A 99 -16.81 -16.09 -6.00
CA ARG A 99 -15.70 -16.52 -6.86
C ARG A 99 -14.65 -15.42 -7.05
N VAL A 100 -15.06 -14.15 -7.15
CA VAL A 100 -14.14 -13.01 -7.16
C VAL A 100 -13.34 -12.96 -5.85
N GLY A 101 -14.00 -13.01 -4.69
CA GLY A 101 -13.35 -13.04 -3.38
C GLY A 101 -12.33 -14.17 -3.25
N LYS A 102 -12.74 -15.37 -3.65
CA LYS A 102 -11.87 -16.55 -3.62
C LYS A 102 -10.67 -16.42 -4.55
N TYR A 103 -10.86 -15.89 -5.76
CA TYR A 103 -9.76 -15.67 -6.69
C TYR A 103 -8.70 -14.72 -6.12
N VAL A 104 -9.14 -13.60 -5.53
CA VAL A 104 -8.22 -12.62 -4.90
C VAL A 104 -7.48 -13.25 -3.73
N TYR A 105 -8.18 -14.01 -2.91
CA TYR A 105 -7.59 -14.71 -1.79
C TYR A 105 -6.51 -15.70 -2.23
N ASP A 106 -6.85 -16.62 -3.13
CA ASP A 106 -5.98 -17.71 -3.55
C ASP A 106 -4.76 -17.25 -4.37
N ASN A 107 -4.90 -16.20 -5.20
CA ASN A 107 -3.86 -15.82 -6.16
C ASN A 107 -3.03 -14.58 -5.76
N ILE A 108 -3.54 -13.75 -4.86
CA ILE A 108 -2.87 -12.52 -4.46
C ILE A 108 -2.63 -12.50 -2.95
N TYR A 109 -3.71 -12.64 -2.16
CA TYR A 109 -3.65 -12.37 -0.74
C TYR A 109 -2.80 -13.37 0.03
N VAL A 110 -2.94 -14.68 -0.22
CA VAL A 110 -2.16 -15.73 0.46
C VAL A 110 -0.68 -15.49 0.29
N TYR A 111 -0.21 -15.25 -0.94
CA TYR A 111 1.20 -15.05 -1.24
C TYR A 111 1.74 -13.74 -0.68
N TYR A 112 0.96 -12.67 -0.74
CA TYR A 112 1.32 -11.40 -0.15
C TYR A 112 1.48 -11.52 1.37
N THR A 113 0.54 -12.19 2.03
CA THR A 113 0.55 -12.41 3.48
C THR A 113 1.74 -13.26 3.91
N MET A 114 1.98 -14.38 3.22
CA MET A 114 3.13 -15.22 3.48
C MET A 114 4.46 -14.48 3.33
N LYS A 115 4.58 -13.61 2.31
CA LYS A 115 5.78 -12.79 2.10
C LYS A 115 5.98 -11.76 3.21
N GLN A 116 4.91 -11.10 3.67
CA GLN A 116 5.02 -10.02 4.67
C GLN A 116 5.18 -10.54 6.10
N TRP A 117 4.52 -11.64 6.43
CA TRP A 117 4.40 -12.12 7.82
C TRP A 117 5.12 -13.45 8.08
N GLY A 118 5.61 -14.13 7.04
CA GLY A 118 6.19 -15.47 7.15
C GLY A 118 5.19 -16.54 7.64
N LYS A 119 3.88 -16.24 7.59
CA LYS A 119 2.78 -17.07 8.09
C LYS A 119 1.67 -17.16 7.06
N LYS A 120 0.89 -18.24 7.14
CA LYS A 120 -0.33 -18.35 6.33
C LYS A 120 -1.43 -17.43 6.88
N PRO A 121 -2.39 -17.01 6.04
CA PRO A 121 -3.49 -16.14 6.48
C PRO A 121 -4.29 -16.69 7.67
N GLU A 122 -4.46 -18.02 7.75
CA GLU A 122 -5.20 -18.70 8.82
C GLU A 122 -4.48 -18.62 10.18
N GLU A 123 -3.17 -18.31 10.18
CA GLU A 123 -2.33 -18.17 11.37
C GLU A 123 -2.21 -16.72 11.85
N ILE A 124 -2.90 -15.80 11.16
CA ILE A 124 -2.84 -14.35 11.42
C ILE A 124 -4.24 -13.89 11.86
N ASP A 125 -4.26 -12.83 12.68
CA ASP A 125 -5.51 -12.23 13.12
C ASP A 125 -6.39 -11.87 11.91
N PRO A 126 -7.67 -12.30 11.87
CA PRO A 126 -8.62 -11.99 10.82
C PRO A 126 -8.77 -10.48 10.53
N ALA A 127 -8.51 -9.61 11.52
CA ALA A 127 -8.49 -8.18 11.33
C ALA A 127 -7.40 -7.69 10.36
N VAL A 128 -6.32 -8.45 10.20
CA VAL A 128 -5.26 -8.17 9.22
C VAL A 128 -5.75 -8.52 7.81
N THR A 129 -6.45 -9.66 7.68
CA THR A 129 -7.04 -10.13 6.42
C THR A 129 -8.11 -9.15 5.90
N ALA A 130 -8.91 -8.58 6.79
CA ALA A 130 -9.96 -7.63 6.44
C ALA A 130 -9.43 -6.31 5.86
N ARG A 131 -8.14 -6.01 6.02
CA ARG A 131 -7.53 -4.76 5.54
C ARG A 131 -7.21 -4.73 4.05
N VAL A 132 -7.24 -5.87 3.36
CA VAL A 132 -6.98 -5.91 1.92
C VAL A 132 -8.31 -5.87 1.17
N PRO A 133 -8.70 -4.73 0.59
CA PRO A 133 -9.97 -4.60 -0.10
C PRO A 133 -9.85 -5.00 -1.57
N VAL A 134 -11.01 -5.38 -2.14
CA VAL A 134 -11.28 -5.29 -3.56
C VAL A 134 -11.81 -3.89 -3.84
N ASN A 135 -11.14 -3.13 -4.69
CA ASN A 135 -11.51 -1.77 -5.06
C ASN A 135 -12.45 -1.81 -6.27
N ILE A 136 -13.69 -1.31 -6.13
CA ILE A 136 -14.62 -1.19 -7.25
C ILE A 136 -14.32 0.10 -8.01
N SER A 137 -13.17 0.17 -8.62
CA SER A 137 -12.67 1.32 -9.39
C SER A 137 -11.65 0.88 -10.43
N TYR A 138 -11.31 1.75 -11.37
CA TYR A 138 -10.20 1.58 -12.32
C TYR A 138 -8.91 2.26 -11.83
N ASP A 139 -8.89 2.73 -10.59
CA ASP A 139 -7.71 3.34 -10.01
C ASP A 139 -6.69 2.26 -9.63
N ASN A 140 -5.51 2.30 -10.25
CA ASN A 140 -4.40 1.38 -10.02
C ASN A 140 -3.46 1.84 -8.90
N GLY A 141 -3.67 3.03 -8.34
CA GLY A 141 -2.86 3.54 -7.24
C GLY A 141 -2.97 2.67 -5.99
N TYR A 142 -1.82 2.40 -5.36
CA TYR A 142 -1.78 1.62 -4.13
C TYR A 142 -2.38 2.40 -2.94
N PHE A 143 -2.08 3.70 -2.87
CA PHE A 143 -2.63 4.63 -1.89
C PHE A 143 -3.73 5.48 -2.51
N ALA A 144 -4.76 5.78 -1.73
CA ALA A 144 -5.85 6.68 -2.11
C ALA A 144 -5.65 8.12 -1.61
N ASP A 145 -4.51 8.40 -0.98
CA ASP A 145 -4.23 9.69 -0.36
C ASP A 145 -4.05 10.82 -1.38
N LYS A 146 -4.49 12.02 -1.00
CA LYS A 146 -4.41 13.24 -1.83
C LYS A 146 -2.96 13.62 -2.15
N TYR A 147 -2.08 13.53 -1.16
CA TYR A 147 -0.67 13.89 -1.27
C TYR A 147 0.18 12.63 -1.30
N GLN A 148 0.94 12.45 -2.37
CA GLN A 148 1.84 11.32 -2.54
C GLN A 148 3.12 11.79 -3.20
N GLY A 149 4.28 11.36 -2.70
CA GLY A 149 5.53 11.77 -3.29
C GLY A 149 6.76 11.24 -2.57
N LEU A 150 7.89 11.68 -3.10
CA LEU A 150 9.20 11.45 -2.52
C LEU A 150 9.88 12.80 -2.31
N PRO A 151 10.60 13.02 -1.21
CA PRO A 151 11.43 14.21 -1.06
C PRO A 151 12.44 14.27 -2.21
N GLU A 152 12.54 15.41 -2.91
CA GLU A 152 13.35 15.56 -4.12
C GLU A 152 14.81 15.16 -3.93
N HIS A 153 15.35 15.43 -2.74
CA HIS A 153 16.73 15.11 -2.38
C HIS A 153 16.84 13.92 -1.42
N GLY A 154 15.75 13.18 -1.20
CA GLY A 154 15.64 12.06 -0.27
C GLY A 154 15.26 12.47 1.14
N PHE A 155 14.96 11.46 1.97
CA PHE A 155 14.47 11.68 3.33
C PHE A 155 15.56 12.21 4.27
N THR A 156 16.83 11.79 4.11
CA THR A 156 17.92 12.22 5.00
C THR A 156 18.06 13.74 5.06
N PRO A 157 18.21 14.48 3.94
CA PRO A 157 18.29 15.94 3.99
C PRO A 157 17.03 16.62 4.54
N MET A 158 15.84 16.01 4.35
CA MET A 158 14.60 16.50 4.93
C MET A 158 14.65 16.40 6.46
N PHE A 159 15.04 15.24 6.99
CA PHE A 159 15.17 15.04 8.45
C PHE A 159 16.28 15.89 9.07
N GLU A 160 17.41 16.04 8.38
CA GLU A 160 18.50 16.93 8.84
C GLU A 160 17.98 18.37 9.04
N LYS A 161 17.19 18.89 8.11
CA LYS A 161 16.57 20.21 8.26
C LYS A 161 15.55 20.26 9.39
N MET A 162 14.74 19.21 9.56
CA MET A 162 13.74 19.14 10.63
C MET A 162 14.35 19.10 12.01
N LEU A 163 15.49 18.41 12.14
CA LEU A 163 16.18 18.20 13.41
C LEU A 163 17.21 19.28 13.72
N ASN A 164 17.48 20.19 12.80
CA ASN A 164 18.41 21.31 13.00
C ASN A 164 17.75 22.41 13.85
N HIS A 165 17.73 22.21 15.15
CA HIS A 165 17.15 23.13 16.14
C HIS A 165 17.99 23.10 17.43
N GLU A 166 18.17 24.24 18.07
CA GLU A 166 19.00 24.40 19.27
C GLU A 166 18.61 23.49 20.46
N ASN A 167 17.34 23.11 20.53
CA ASN A 167 16.81 22.23 21.58
C ASN A 167 16.79 20.74 21.17
N ILE A 168 17.38 20.37 20.05
CA ILE A 168 17.42 18.99 19.56
C ILE A 168 18.86 18.53 19.42
N GLU A 169 19.24 17.51 20.19
CA GLU A 169 20.51 16.82 20.06
C GLU A 169 20.28 15.47 19.35
N VAL A 170 20.95 15.25 18.21
CA VAL A 170 20.88 13.99 17.46
C VAL A 170 22.13 13.17 17.77
N ARG A 171 21.95 12.00 18.36
CA ARG A 171 23.01 11.03 18.64
C ARG A 171 22.87 9.82 17.73
N LEU A 172 23.75 9.71 16.74
CA LEU A 172 23.83 8.56 15.85
C LEU A 172 24.63 7.42 16.49
N ASN A 173 24.43 6.19 15.99
CA ASN A 173 25.10 4.97 16.46
C ASN A 173 24.92 4.74 17.98
N THR A 174 23.78 5.11 18.51
CA THR A 174 23.46 5.04 19.93
C THR A 174 22.21 4.20 20.14
N GLU A 175 22.31 3.15 20.94
CA GLU A 175 21.16 2.36 21.36
C GLU A 175 20.41 3.08 22.49
N ALA A 176 19.13 3.29 22.34
CA ALA A 176 18.32 4.02 23.31
C ALA A 176 18.36 3.37 24.72
N LYS A 177 18.41 2.04 24.80
CA LYS A 177 18.53 1.29 26.06
C LYS A 177 19.80 1.58 26.86
N ASP A 178 20.88 2.06 26.19
CA ASP A 178 22.17 2.32 26.83
C ASP A 178 22.21 3.71 27.52
N ILE A 179 21.22 4.57 27.19
CA ILE A 179 21.13 5.95 27.70
C ILE A 179 19.80 6.25 28.41
N LEU A 180 18.80 5.42 28.26
CA LEU A 180 17.49 5.59 28.88
C LEU A 180 17.27 4.51 29.94
N GLU A 181 17.04 4.93 31.18
CA GLU A 181 16.44 4.04 32.18
C GLU A 181 14.97 3.85 31.83
N ILE A 182 14.65 2.75 31.16
CA ILE A 182 13.27 2.34 30.90
C ILE A 182 12.72 1.81 32.23
N LYS A 183 11.90 2.62 32.90
CA LYS A 183 11.18 2.22 34.11
C LYS A 183 9.91 1.45 33.76
#